data_1fc0e3ec083f913b8b331da3045be3e0
#
_entry.id   1fc0e3ec083f913b8b331da3045be3e0
#
_cell.length_a   1.000
_cell.length_b   1.000
_cell.length_c   1.000
_cell.angle_alpha   90.00
_cell.angle_beta   90.00
_cell.angle_gamma   90.00
#
_symmetry.space_group_name_H-M   'P 1'
#
loop_
_entity.id
_entity.type
_entity.pdbx_description
1 polymer ?
#
loop_
_entity_poly.entity_id
_entity_poly.type
_entity_poly.pdbx_seq_one_letter_code
_entity_poly.pdbx_strand_id
1 'polypeptide(L)'
;MQENYLSQQRFADLPLHPIVQKALQDKGFEYCTPIQALSLPITLQGKDVAGQAQTGTGKTMAFLTATFHHLLTHQPDFATNQPRALILAPTRELAVQINNDAELLAKTSGLRTALAYGGDGYDKQLKAIEAGVDILIGTTGRVIDYVKQGIIRLDDIQVVVLDEADRMFDLGFIRDIRYLLRKCPSPQERLTMLFSATLSYKVRELAFEDMNSPEYIEIEPEQKTGHRIKEELFYPSNEDKIPLLLTLMEEEWPERCIVFANTKHKCEEIWGYLAADGHRVGLLTGDVAQKKRLSLLKQFTDGELDILVATDVAARGLHISDVTHVFNFDLPDDREDYVHRIGRTGRAGESGVSISFACEEYAMNLPAIEEYIGHSIPVSQYDPNSLISDIPKPYRLKRNPTSQTRNTTTRKTNYRRKN
;
A
#
# COMPACT_ATOMS: atom_id res chain seq x y z
N MET A 1 -1.45 27.72 -0.69
CA MET A 1 -2.69 27.17 -0.07
C MET A 1 -2.46 25.74 0.44
N GLN A 2 -1.36 25.50 1.15
CA GLN A 2 -1.04 24.21 1.81
C GLN A 2 -1.46 24.17 3.29
N GLU A 3 -2.06 25.25 3.82
CA GLU A 3 -2.22 25.43 5.27
C GLU A 3 -3.37 24.65 5.92
N ASN A 4 -4.33 24.12 5.18
CA ASN A 4 -5.51 23.47 5.78
C ASN A 4 -5.36 21.97 6.11
N TYR A 5 -4.28 21.29 5.67
CA TYR A 5 -4.08 19.87 5.96
C TYR A 5 -3.12 19.62 7.14
N LEU A 6 -2.38 20.64 7.55
CA LEU A 6 -1.44 20.53 8.67
C LEU A 6 -2.14 20.95 9.97
N SER A 7 -1.80 20.28 11.06
CA SER A 7 -2.23 20.71 12.40
C SER A 7 -1.46 21.95 12.85
N GLN A 8 -1.88 22.55 13.95
CA GLN A 8 -1.12 23.66 14.58
C GLN A 8 0.12 23.17 15.34
N GLN A 9 0.26 21.85 15.55
CA GLN A 9 1.39 21.26 16.25
C GLN A 9 2.66 21.30 15.40
N ARG A 10 3.71 21.92 15.92
CA ARG A 10 5.03 21.91 15.27
C ARG A 10 5.86 20.74 15.76
N PHE A 11 6.69 20.16 14.88
CA PHE A 11 7.68 19.16 15.30
C PHE A 11 8.68 19.71 16.29
N ALA A 12 9.00 21.00 16.20
CA ALA A 12 9.92 21.69 17.11
C ALA A 12 9.42 21.72 18.57
N ASP A 13 8.11 21.64 18.80
CA ASP A 13 7.50 21.70 20.12
C ASP A 13 7.36 20.31 20.77
N LEU A 14 7.67 19.24 20.04
CA LEU A 14 7.67 17.87 20.54
C LEU A 14 9.00 17.55 21.24
N PRO A 15 9.00 16.73 22.30
CA PRO A 15 10.21 16.32 23.03
C PRO A 15 11.02 15.27 22.25
N LEU A 16 11.34 15.58 20.99
CA LEU A 16 12.09 14.69 20.10
C LEU A 16 13.59 14.68 20.48
N HIS A 17 14.23 13.54 20.21
CA HIS A 17 15.69 13.49 20.27
C HIS A 17 16.29 14.52 19.30
N PRO A 18 17.33 15.31 19.68
CA PRO A 18 17.87 16.41 18.88
C PRO A 18 18.26 16.01 17.45
N ILE A 19 18.78 14.80 17.26
CA ILE A 19 19.15 14.26 15.95
C ILE A 19 17.91 14.08 15.06
N VAL A 20 16.80 13.55 15.60
CA VAL A 20 15.55 13.36 14.86
C VAL A 20 14.95 14.71 14.49
N GLN A 21 14.91 15.64 15.45
CA GLN A 21 14.41 17.00 15.23
C GLN A 21 15.16 17.71 14.11
N LYS A 22 16.51 17.61 14.13
CA LYS A 22 17.35 18.18 13.08
C LYS A 22 17.07 17.52 11.72
N ALA A 23 16.94 16.20 11.64
CA ALA A 23 16.68 15.49 10.38
C ALA A 23 15.34 15.90 9.75
N LEU A 24 14.30 16.10 10.57
CA LEU A 24 13.00 16.60 10.12
C LEU A 24 13.10 18.05 9.62
N GLN A 25 13.79 18.92 10.34
CA GLN A 25 14.00 20.31 9.97
C GLN A 25 14.79 20.44 8.64
N ASP A 26 15.86 19.65 8.48
CA ASP A 26 16.69 19.63 7.25
C ASP A 26 15.88 19.21 6.01
N LYS A 27 14.74 18.55 6.20
CA LYS A 27 13.78 18.15 5.17
C LYS A 27 12.58 19.08 5.01
N GLY A 28 12.51 20.15 5.80
CA GLY A 28 11.43 21.13 5.73
C GLY A 28 10.13 20.68 6.40
N PHE A 29 10.16 19.65 7.26
CA PHE A 29 9.00 19.27 8.06
C PHE A 29 8.88 20.25 9.24
N GLU A 30 7.94 21.18 9.16
CA GLU A 30 7.70 22.18 10.20
C GLU A 30 6.49 21.83 11.06
N TYR A 31 5.35 21.54 10.44
CA TYR A 31 4.09 21.23 11.09
C TYR A 31 3.71 19.75 10.94
N CYS A 32 3.12 19.21 12.00
CA CYS A 32 2.61 17.84 11.99
C CYS A 32 1.32 17.74 11.18
N THR A 33 1.13 16.61 10.50
CA THR A 33 -0.20 16.21 10.04
C THR A 33 -1.08 15.79 11.21
N PRO A 34 -2.42 15.70 11.08
CA PRO A 34 -3.32 15.31 12.18
C PRO A 34 -2.91 13.98 12.85
N ILE A 35 -2.57 12.94 12.07
CA ILE A 35 -2.14 11.65 12.63
C ILE A 35 -0.82 11.76 13.40
N GLN A 36 0.11 12.60 12.92
CA GLN A 36 1.38 12.85 13.61
C GLN A 36 1.16 13.62 14.91
N ALA A 37 0.33 14.66 14.87
CA ALA A 37 0.03 15.48 16.05
C ALA A 37 -0.63 14.68 17.18
N LEU A 38 -1.48 13.69 16.83
CA LEU A 38 -2.15 12.84 17.82
C LEU A 38 -1.26 11.67 18.27
N SER A 39 -0.52 11.01 17.38
CA SER A 39 0.23 9.80 17.73
C SER A 39 1.57 10.09 18.40
N LEU A 40 2.32 11.12 17.96
CA LEU A 40 3.65 11.38 18.48
C LEU A 40 3.67 11.70 19.97
N PRO A 41 2.80 12.55 20.55
CA PRO A 41 2.80 12.81 21.98
C PRO A 41 2.61 11.55 22.85
N ILE A 42 1.93 10.52 22.32
CA ILE A 42 1.66 9.25 23.00
C ILE A 42 2.88 8.33 22.87
N THR A 43 3.35 8.12 21.63
CA THR A 43 4.45 7.19 21.32
C THR A 43 5.79 7.67 21.89
N LEU A 44 6.01 8.97 21.98
CA LEU A 44 7.19 9.56 22.62
C LEU A 44 7.24 9.34 24.15
N GLN A 45 6.10 8.98 24.76
CA GLN A 45 6.02 8.54 26.17
C GLN A 45 6.18 7.02 26.32
N GLY A 46 6.45 6.28 25.24
CA GLY A 46 6.57 4.83 25.23
C GLY A 46 5.23 4.09 25.30
N LYS A 47 4.11 4.74 24.99
CA LYS A 47 2.78 4.12 24.96
C LYS A 47 2.42 3.65 23.57
N ASP A 48 1.77 2.49 23.50
CA ASP A 48 1.30 1.90 22.24
C ASP A 48 0.17 2.71 21.61
N VAL A 49 0.14 2.72 20.28
CA VAL A 49 -0.88 3.42 19.48
C VAL A 49 -1.45 2.49 18.42
N ALA A 50 -2.77 2.44 18.34
CA ALA A 50 -3.52 1.87 17.21
C ALA A 50 -4.21 3.01 16.45
N GLY A 51 -3.62 3.43 15.32
CA GLY A 51 -4.04 4.60 14.56
C GLY A 51 -4.82 4.25 13.29
N GLN A 52 -6.05 4.80 13.18
CA GLN A 52 -6.81 4.76 11.94
C GLN A 52 -6.54 6.02 11.14
N ALA A 53 -5.96 5.87 9.96
CA ALA A 53 -5.77 6.97 9.02
C ALA A 53 -5.56 6.44 7.60
N GLN A 54 -6.07 7.15 6.61
CA GLN A 54 -5.91 6.82 5.20
C GLN A 54 -4.46 6.89 4.70
N THR A 55 -4.18 6.33 3.53
CA THR A 55 -2.88 6.46 2.86
C THR A 55 -2.63 7.93 2.50
N GLY A 56 -1.38 8.39 2.65
CA GLY A 56 -1.01 9.79 2.35
C GLY A 56 -1.24 10.78 3.49
N THR A 57 -1.71 10.35 4.66
CA THR A 57 -1.93 11.21 5.84
C THR A 57 -0.67 11.46 6.67
N GLY A 58 0.49 10.90 6.28
CA GLY A 58 1.76 11.07 7.01
C GLY A 58 2.04 10.01 8.07
N LYS A 59 1.34 8.86 8.08
CA LYS A 59 1.57 7.73 9.01
C LYS A 59 3.02 7.27 9.04
N THR A 60 3.62 7.11 7.86
CA THR A 60 5.00 6.62 7.73
C THR A 60 5.96 7.48 8.51
N MET A 61 5.88 8.80 8.37
CA MET A 61 6.74 9.71 9.12
C MET A 61 6.39 9.75 10.60
N ALA A 62 5.14 9.52 11.01
CA ALA A 62 4.75 9.40 12.42
C ALA A 62 5.48 8.24 13.09
N PHE A 63 5.34 7.02 12.58
CA PHE A 63 5.97 5.86 13.22
C PHE A 63 7.50 5.84 13.05
N LEU A 64 8.04 6.34 11.94
CA LEU A 64 9.50 6.45 11.79
C LEU A 64 10.07 7.44 12.79
N THR A 65 9.48 8.62 12.95
CA THR A 65 9.89 9.63 13.95
C THR A 65 9.90 9.03 15.35
N ALA A 66 8.84 8.33 15.74
CA ALA A 66 8.74 7.66 17.03
C ALA A 66 9.80 6.55 17.18
N THR A 67 10.00 5.72 16.15
CA THR A 67 10.98 4.63 16.15
C THR A 67 12.41 5.15 16.31
N PHE A 68 12.80 6.14 15.51
CA PHE A 68 14.15 6.73 15.60
C PHE A 68 14.37 7.43 16.93
N HIS A 69 13.38 8.18 17.43
CA HIS A 69 13.43 8.78 18.77
C HIS A 69 13.66 7.71 19.85
N HIS A 70 12.84 6.64 19.83
CA HIS A 70 12.91 5.57 20.82
C HIS A 70 14.28 4.90 20.82
N LEU A 71 14.80 4.51 19.66
CA LEU A 71 16.08 3.81 19.53
C LEU A 71 17.28 4.68 19.92
N LEU A 72 17.21 6.00 19.77
CA LEU A 72 18.26 6.94 20.15
C LEU A 72 18.23 7.28 21.65
N THR A 73 17.05 7.23 22.28
CA THR A 73 16.87 7.49 23.71
C THR A 73 17.07 6.24 24.58
N HIS A 74 16.78 5.04 24.03
CA HIS A 74 16.89 3.76 24.74
C HIS A 74 17.98 2.89 24.10
N GLN A 75 19.22 3.30 24.29
CA GLN A 75 20.35 2.51 23.77
C GLN A 75 20.59 1.30 24.67
N PRO A 76 20.89 0.11 24.09
CA PRO A 76 21.21 -1.07 24.86
C PRO A 76 22.59 -0.92 25.52
N ASP A 77 22.76 -1.57 26.68
CA ASP A 77 24.04 -1.59 27.40
C ASP A 77 25.17 -2.31 26.67
N PHE A 78 24.84 -3.06 25.64
CA PHE A 78 25.79 -3.82 24.81
C PHE A 78 25.51 -3.61 23.32
N ALA A 79 26.57 -3.63 22.53
CA ALA A 79 26.43 -3.55 21.07
C ALA A 79 25.79 -4.83 20.52
N THR A 80 24.69 -4.69 19.80
CA THR A 80 24.04 -5.77 19.07
C THR A 80 24.13 -5.53 17.56
N ASN A 81 24.26 -6.59 16.79
CA ASN A 81 24.11 -6.54 15.33
C ASN A 81 22.71 -6.99 14.90
N GLN A 82 21.82 -7.29 15.86
CA GLN A 82 20.45 -7.69 15.63
C GLN A 82 19.50 -6.48 15.58
N PRO A 83 18.37 -6.58 14.89
CA PRO A 83 17.43 -5.48 14.81
C PRO A 83 16.82 -5.15 16.17
N ARG A 84 16.70 -3.86 16.45
CA ARG A 84 16.00 -3.31 17.61
C ARG A 84 14.63 -2.76 17.28
N ALA A 85 14.34 -2.54 16.00
CA ALA A 85 13.00 -2.25 15.51
C ALA A 85 12.63 -3.15 14.35
N LEU A 86 11.37 -3.59 14.33
CA LEU A 86 10.75 -4.38 13.27
C LEU A 86 9.55 -3.62 12.70
N ILE A 87 9.60 -3.30 11.41
CA ILE A 87 8.50 -2.65 10.70
C ILE A 87 7.97 -3.63 9.64
N LEU A 88 6.72 -4.04 9.78
CA LEU A 88 6.05 -4.96 8.87
C LEU A 88 5.10 -4.22 7.94
N ALA A 89 5.20 -4.52 6.66
CA ALA A 89 4.34 -4.00 5.61
C ALA A 89 3.71 -5.16 4.80
N PRO A 90 2.47 -5.02 4.30
CA PRO A 90 1.79 -6.07 3.54
C PRO A 90 2.44 -6.36 2.18
N THR A 91 3.09 -5.37 1.59
CA THR A 91 3.67 -5.46 0.25
C THR A 91 5.15 -5.06 0.23
N ARG A 92 5.86 -5.55 -0.78
CA ARG A 92 7.28 -5.25 -0.99
C ARG A 92 7.49 -3.78 -1.33
N GLU A 93 6.58 -3.23 -2.12
CA GLU A 93 6.59 -1.84 -2.57
C GLU A 93 6.50 -0.90 -1.38
N LEU A 94 5.55 -1.17 -0.47
CA LEU A 94 5.41 -0.38 0.74
C LEU A 94 6.63 -0.51 1.65
N ALA A 95 7.20 -1.73 1.80
CA ALA A 95 8.43 -1.92 2.56
C ALA A 95 9.61 -1.11 1.98
N VAL A 96 9.76 -1.09 0.64
CA VAL A 96 10.78 -0.30 -0.05
C VAL A 96 10.55 1.20 0.17
N GLN A 97 9.30 1.65 0.10
CA GLN A 97 8.96 3.04 0.33
C GLN A 97 9.26 3.46 1.77
N ILE A 98 8.83 2.68 2.75
CA ILE A 98 9.13 2.94 4.18
C ILE A 98 10.66 3.01 4.39
N ASN A 99 11.43 2.14 3.74
CA ASN A 99 12.89 2.17 3.85
C ASN A 99 13.49 3.45 3.24
N ASN A 100 12.98 3.89 2.10
CA ASN A 100 13.44 5.15 1.49
C ASN A 100 13.17 6.34 2.41
N ASP A 101 12.01 6.37 3.05
CA ASP A 101 11.66 7.40 4.04
C ASP A 101 12.54 7.28 5.31
N ALA A 102 12.80 6.05 5.77
CA ALA A 102 13.68 5.78 6.91
C ALA A 102 15.13 6.22 6.66
N GLU A 103 15.64 6.09 5.43
CA GLU A 103 16.99 6.52 5.05
C GLU A 103 17.21 8.03 5.26
N LEU A 104 16.14 8.85 5.22
CA LEU A 104 16.23 10.28 5.50
C LEU A 104 16.67 10.54 6.95
N LEU A 105 16.11 9.78 7.90
CA LEU A 105 16.44 9.86 9.32
C LEU A 105 17.74 9.10 9.63
N ALA A 106 17.96 7.97 8.95
CA ALA A 106 19.14 7.13 9.11
C ALA A 106 20.45 7.85 8.81
N LYS A 107 20.49 8.67 7.73
CA LYS A 107 21.66 9.47 7.34
C LYS A 107 22.18 10.39 8.45
N THR A 108 21.26 10.94 9.25
CA THR A 108 21.61 11.89 10.31
C THR A 108 21.86 11.17 11.63
N SER A 109 21.14 10.05 11.90
CA SER A 109 21.18 9.35 13.18
C SER A 109 22.30 8.32 13.29
N GLY A 110 22.82 7.83 12.15
CA GLY A 110 23.77 6.71 12.11
C GLY A 110 23.13 5.35 12.37
N LEU A 111 21.81 5.24 12.58
CA LEU A 111 21.10 3.97 12.68
C LEU A 111 21.03 3.29 11.31
N ARG A 112 21.22 1.98 11.29
CA ARG A 112 21.28 1.17 10.08
C ARG A 112 19.90 0.58 9.78
N THR A 113 19.41 0.79 8.56
CA THR A 113 18.18 0.18 8.06
C THR A 113 18.49 -0.96 7.13
N ALA A 114 17.67 -2.00 7.12
CA ALA A 114 17.73 -3.08 6.15
C ALA A 114 16.34 -3.53 5.71
N LEU A 115 16.25 -3.94 4.43
CA LEU A 115 15.05 -4.48 3.82
C LEU A 115 15.02 -6.01 3.87
N ALA A 116 13.83 -6.58 4.14
CA ALA A 116 13.57 -8.02 4.12
C ALA A 116 12.26 -8.32 3.36
N TYR A 117 12.33 -8.53 2.04
CA TYR A 117 11.17 -8.90 1.22
C TYR A 117 11.49 -10.02 0.24
N GLY A 118 10.48 -10.82 -0.14
CA GLY A 118 10.65 -11.97 -1.02
C GLY A 118 10.76 -11.60 -2.51
N GLY A 119 11.27 -12.49 -3.34
CA GLY A 119 11.22 -12.45 -4.80
C GLY A 119 12.45 -11.93 -5.51
N ASP A 120 13.30 -11.13 -4.90
CA ASP A 120 14.54 -10.63 -5.51
C ASP A 120 15.55 -10.22 -4.43
N GLY A 121 16.84 -10.17 -4.83
CA GLY A 121 17.89 -9.54 -4.02
C GLY A 121 18.25 -10.27 -2.71
N TYR A 122 18.01 -11.59 -2.60
CA TYR A 122 18.30 -12.36 -1.38
C TYR A 122 19.72 -12.10 -0.85
N ASP A 123 20.74 -12.28 -1.68
CA ASP A 123 22.14 -12.14 -1.26
C ASP A 123 22.48 -10.69 -0.84
N LYS A 124 21.88 -9.70 -1.53
CA LYS A 124 22.09 -8.29 -1.18
C LYS A 124 21.45 -7.94 0.17
N GLN A 125 20.24 -8.44 0.39
CA GLN A 125 19.52 -8.23 1.66
C GLN A 125 20.25 -8.92 2.80
N LEU A 126 20.71 -10.17 2.58
CA LEU A 126 21.47 -10.95 3.56
C LEU A 126 22.75 -10.22 3.97
N LYS A 127 23.55 -9.76 3.02
CA LYS A 127 24.79 -9.01 3.30
C LYS A 127 24.52 -7.73 4.10
N ALA A 128 23.44 -7.01 3.80
CA ALA A 128 23.07 -5.81 4.55
C ALA A 128 22.70 -6.13 6.01
N ILE A 129 22.00 -7.24 6.24
CA ILE A 129 21.60 -7.69 7.58
C ILE A 129 22.84 -8.19 8.35
N GLU A 130 23.71 -8.97 7.73
CA GLU A 130 24.96 -9.50 8.33
C GLU A 130 25.93 -8.38 8.72
N ALA A 131 25.94 -7.26 7.99
CA ALA A 131 26.72 -6.08 8.34
C ALA A 131 26.19 -5.37 9.60
N GLY A 132 25.04 -5.81 10.12
CA GLY A 132 24.35 -5.27 11.29
C GLY A 132 23.22 -4.32 10.92
N VAL A 133 22.10 -4.45 11.63
CA VAL A 133 20.87 -3.70 11.38
C VAL A 133 20.24 -3.25 12.69
N ASP A 134 19.78 -1.99 12.74
CA ASP A 134 19.06 -1.44 13.88
C ASP A 134 17.54 -1.45 13.63
N ILE A 135 17.13 -1.20 12.36
CA ILE A 135 15.73 -1.16 11.95
C ILE A 135 15.54 -2.09 10.75
N LEU A 136 14.81 -3.18 10.96
CA LEU A 136 14.45 -4.13 9.91
C LEU A 136 13.07 -3.79 9.37
N ILE A 137 12.97 -3.55 8.06
CA ILE A 137 11.73 -3.22 7.38
C ILE A 137 11.43 -4.36 6.39
N GLY A 138 10.24 -4.95 6.46
CA GLY A 138 10.01 -6.09 5.58
C GLY A 138 8.58 -6.58 5.45
N THR A 139 8.42 -7.59 4.61
CA THR A 139 7.20 -8.37 4.49
C THR A 139 7.30 -9.63 5.35
N THR A 140 6.19 -10.05 5.94
CA THR A 140 6.12 -11.15 6.92
C THR A 140 6.85 -12.41 6.47
N GLY A 141 6.62 -12.88 5.24
CA GLY A 141 7.18 -14.15 4.74
C GLY A 141 8.71 -14.17 4.72
N ARG A 142 9.40 -13.09 4.29
CA ARG A 142 10.85 -13.03 4.24
C ARG A 142 11.46 -12.83 5.62
N VAL A 143 10.82 -12.06 6.49
CA VAL A 143 11.26 -11.92 7.89
C VAL A 143 11.20 -13.25 8.61
N ILE A 144 10.10 -14.03 8.43
CA ILE A 144 9.98 -15.39 8.98
C ILE A 144 11.06 -16.32 8.45
N ASP A 145 11.35 -16.24 7.15
CA ASP A 145 12.41 -17.05 6.52
C ASP A 145 13.77 -16.79 7.19
N TYR A 146 14.16 -15.53 7.38
CA TYR A 146 15.40 -15.17 8.06
C TYR A 146 15.41 -15.55 9.55
N VAL A 147 14.30 -15.44 10.26
CA VAL A 147 14.16 -15.91 11.65
C VAL A 147 14.35 -17.44 11.73
N LYS A 148 13.68 -18.19 10.85
CA LYS A 148 13.79 -19.67 10.81
C LYS A 148 15.19 -20.16 10.47
N GLN A 149 15.92 -19.42 9.65
CA GLN A 149 17.31 -19.72 9.31
C GLN A 149 18.31 -19.26 10.38
N GLY A 150 17.86 -18.54 11.42
CA GLY A 150 18.73 -18.02 12.47
C GLY A 150 19.61 -16.83 12.02
N ILE A 151 19.30 -16.23 10.87
CA ILE A 151 20.01 -15.05 10.34
C ILE A 151 19.71 -13.84 11.22
N ILE A 152 18.45 -13.69 11.64
CA ILE A 152 18.01 -12.64 12.57
C ILE A 152 17.35 -13.27 13.80
N ARG A 153 17.52 -12.59 14.93
CA ARG A 153 16.79 -12.83 16.17
C ARG A 153 15.97 -11.59 16.50
N LEU A 154 14.82 -11.79 17.11
CA LEU A 154 13.91 -10.71 17.46
C LEU A 154 13.83 -10.44 18.97
N ASP A 155 14.73 -11.05 19.75
CA ASP A 155 14.76 -10.96 21.22
C ASP A 155 15.14 -9.54 21.70
N ASP A 156 15.86 -8.77 20.85
CA ASP A 156 16.32 -7.41 21.17
C ASP A 156 15.37 -6.32 20.63
N ILE A 157 14.19 -6.69 20.10
CA ILE A 157 13.22 -5.75 19.53
C ILE A 157 12.63 -4.85 20.63
N GLN A 158 12.82 -3.55 20.47
CA GLN A 158 12.27 -2.50 21.33
C GLN A 158 11.04 -1.84 20.71
N VAL A 159 10.94 -1.84 19.38
CA VAL A 159 9.83 -1.23 18.64
C VAL A 159 9.29 -2.17 17.60
N VAL A 160 7.98 -2.33 17.55
CA VAL A 160 7.26 -3.01 16.46
C VAL A 160 6.29 -2.05 15.79
N VAL A 161 6.28 -2.04 14.47
CA VAL A 161 5.31 -1.31 13.66
C VAL A 161 4.60 -2.25 12.72
N LEU A 162 3.27 -2.19 12.70
CA LEU A 162 2.41 -2.85 11.73
C LEU A 162 1.75 -1.78 10.87
N ASP A 163 2.17 -1.62 9.63
CA ASP A 163 1.56 -0.64 8.71
C ASP A 163 0.63 -1.33 7.72
N GLU A 164 -0.52 -0.70 7.44
CA GLU A 164 -1.64 -1.27 6.68
C GLU A 164 -2.09 -2.64 7.24
N ALA A 165 -2.39 -2.67 8.55
CA ALA A 165 -2.72 -3.91 9.26
C ALA A 165 -3.97 -4.60 8.69
N ASP A 166 -5.03 -3.86 8.35
CA ASP A 166 -6.23 -4.35 7.67
C ASP A 166 -5.86 -5.14 6.41
N ARG A 167 -4.97 -4.59 5.62
CA ARG A 167 -4.47 -5.23 4.42
C ARG A 167 -3.72 -6.53 4.69
N MET A 168 -2.93 -6.58 5.77
CA MET A 168 -2.26 -7.82 6.15
C MET A 168 -3.27 -8.91 6.52
N PHE A 169 -4.43 -8.55 7.11
CA PHE A 169 -5.54 -9.46 7.34
C PHE A 169 -6.16 -9.97 6.04
N ASP A 170 -6.44 -9.09 5.08
CA ASP A 170 -7.03 -9.45 3.77
C ASP A 170 -6.13 -10.42 2.99
N LEU A 171 -4.82 -10.25 3.11
CA LEU A 171 -3.82 -11.14 2.51
C LEU A 171 -3.60 -12.44 3.29
N GLY A 172 -4.27 -12.62 4.44
CA GLY A 172 -4.17 -13.82 5.26
C GLY A 172 -2.92 -13.93 6.13
N PHE A 173 -2.19 -12.84 6.34
CA PHE A 173 -0.90 -12.83 7.06
C PHE A 173 -1.03 -12.81 8.58
N ILE A 174 -2.25 -12.89 9.15
CA ILE A 174 -2.44 -12.82 10.60
C ILE A 174 -1.64 -13.87 11.38
N ARG A 175 -1.55 -15.10 10.87
CA ARG A 175 -0.78 -16.17 11.50
C ARG A 175 0.72 -15.87 11.50
N ASP A 176 1.19 -15.27 10.43
CA ASP A 176 2.59 -14.87 10.24
C ASP A 176 2.95 -13.71 11.16
N ILE A 177 2.08 -12.71 11.28
CA ILE A 177 2.23 -11.60 12.21
C ILE A 177 2.32 -12.11 13.65
N ARG A 178 1.36 -12.91 14.09
CA ARG A 178 1.36 -13.49 15.44
C ARG A 178 2.59 -14.37 15.69
N TYR A 179 3.09 -15.08 14.67
CA TYR A 179 4.34 -15.84 14.80
C TYR A 179 5.53 -14.93 15.08
N LEU A 180 5.67 -13.82 14.36
CA LEU A 180 6.76 -12.86 14.56
C LEU A 180 6.64 -12.13 15.90
N LEU A 181 5.44 -11.67 16.28
CA LEU A 181 5.20 -10.98 17.55
C LEU A 181 5.56 -11.84 18.77
N ARG A 182 5.32 -13.16 18.69
CA ARG A 182 5.74 -14.13 19.74
C ARG A 182 7.24 -14.35 19.82
N LYS A 183 8.02 -13.92 18.81
CA LYS A 183 9.48 -13.98 18.82
C LYS A 183 10.11 -12.69 19.33
N CYS A 184 9.33 -11.63 19.42
CA CYS A 184 9.73 -10.37 20.04
C CYS A 184 9.53 -10.42 21.58
N PRO A 185 10.14 -9.52 22.36
CA PRO A 185 9.82 -9.32 23.76
C PRO A 185 8.32 -9.10 24.00
N SER A 186 7.87 -9.28 25.23
CA SER A 186 6.45 -9.13 25.58
C SER A 186 5.92 -7.73 25.23
N PRO A 187 4.60 -7.57 25.02
CA PRO A 187 4.03 -6.24 24.71
C PRO A 187 4.39 -5.15 25.73
N GLN A 188 4.60 -5.52 26.98
CA GLN A 188 4.96 -4.59 28.07
C GLN A 188 6.42 -4.11 28.00
N GLU A 189 7.27 -4.82 27.25
CA GLU A 189 8.71 -4.56 27.16
C GLU A 189 9.10 -3.89 25.83
N ARG A 190 8.11 -3.61 24.96
CA ARG A 190 8.32 -2.99 23.66
C ARG A 190 7.28 -1.91 23.38
N LEU A 191 7.63 -0.94 22.57
CA LEU A 191 6.67 -0.01 21.96
C LEU A 191 6.05 -0.65 20.72
N THR A 192 4.72 -0.76 20.66
CA THR A 192 4.04 -1.28 19.47
C THR A 192 3.14 -0.21 18.87
N MET A 193 3.29 0.00 17.56
CA MET A 193 2.47 0.93 16.78
C MET A 193 1.77 0.17 15.67
N LEU A 194 0.46 0.29 15.59
CA LEU A 194 -0.37 -0.30 14.55
C LEU A 194 -1.06 0.83 13.77
N PHE A 195 -0.90 0.84 12.45
CA PHE A 195 -1.57 1.77 11.58
C PHE A 195 -2.40 1.02 10.52
N SER A 196 -3.61 1.51 10.29
CA SER A 196 -4.57 0.87 9.39
C SER A 196 -5.48 1.92 8.75
N ALA A 197 -6.03 1.63 7.58
CA ALA A 197 -7.08 2.48 7.01
C ALA A 197 -8.41 2.26 7.73
N THR A 198 -8.63 1.05 8.26
CA THR A 198 -9.81 0.67 9.02
C THR A 198 -9.44 -0.03 10.34
N LEU A 199 -10.14 0.27 11.43
CA LEU A 199 -10.03 -0.45 12.70
C LEU A 199 -11.16 -1.49 12.81
N SER A 200 -11.19 -2.45 11.88
CA SER A 200 -12.13 -3.55 11.89
C SER A 200 -12.02 -4.37 13.20
N TYR A 201 -13.05 -5.20 13.48
CA TYR A 201 -13.03 -6.08 14.65
C TYR A 201 -11.72 -6.91 14.74
N LYS A 202 -11.27 -7.45 13.61
CA LYS A 202 -10.03 -8.26 13.52
C LYS A 202 -8.77 -7.46 13.86
N VAL A 203 -8.70 -6.21 13.39
CA VAL A 203 -7.57 -5.31 13.70
C VAL A 203 -7.58 -4.93 15.18
N ARG A 204 -8.76 -4.63 15.74
CA ARG A 204 -8.91 -4.33 17.18
C ARG A 204 -8.58 -5.55 18.06
N GLU A 205 -8.96 -6.77 17.62
CA GLU A 205 -8.60 -8.02 18.30
C GLU A 205 -7.08 -8.21 18.36
N LEU A 206 -6.36 -8.00 17.24
CA LEU A 206 -4.90 -8.07 17.21
C LEU A 206 -4.28 -7.03 18.17
N ALA A 207 -4.77 -5.80 18.14
CA ALA A 207 -4.29 -4.74 19.02
C ALA A 207 -4.51 -5.08 20.50
N PHE A 208 -5.66 -5.65 20.84
CA PHE A 208 -5.98 -6.08 22.21
C PHE A 208 -5.09 -7.23 22.70
N GLU A 209 -4.79 -8.20 21.84
CA GLU A 209 -4.01 -9.39 22.22
C GLU A 209 -2.50 -9.16 22.23
N ASP A 210 -1.98 -8.37 21.30
CA ASP A 210 -0.55 -8.29 21.00
C ASP A 210 0.09 -6.92 21.30
N MET A 211 -0.69 -5.96 21.84
CA MET A 211 -0.21 -4.62 22.25
C MET A 211 -0.46 -4.36 23.76
N ASN A 212 0.28 -3.39 24.30
CA ASN A 212 0.16 -3.01 25.70
C ASN A 212 -0.83 -1.86 25.90
N SER A 213 -2.12 -2.18 26.03
CA SER A 213 -3.19 -1.19 26.25
C SER A 213 -3.09 0.02 25.32
N PRO A 214 -3.15 -0.19 24.00
CA PRO A 214 -2.90 0.87 23.03
C PRO A 214 -3.93 1.99 23.12
N GLU A 215 -3.49 3.22 22.92
CA GLU A 215 -4.36 4.36 22.67
C GLU A 215 -4.90 4.27 21.23
N TYR A 216 -6.22 4.33 21.08
CA TYR A 216 -6.88 4.31 19.79
C TYR A 216 -7.01 5.73 19.26
N ILE A 217 -6.44 5.97 18.09
CA ILE A 217 -6.50 7.25 17.39
C ILE A 217 -7.27 7.05 16.10
N GLU A 218 -8.34 7.80 15.94
CA GLU A 218 -9.15 7.79 14.72
C GLU A 218 -9.08 9.18 14.11
N ILE A 219 -8.49 9.28 12.93
CA ILE A 219 -8.63 10.47 12.10
C ILE A 219 -9.86 10.21 11.23
N GLU A 220 -10.97 10.82 11.62
CA GLU A 220 -12.13 10.84 10.73
C GLU A 220 -11.69 11.54 9.45
N PRO A 221 -11.83 10.90 8.29
CA PRO A 221 -11.74 11.65 7.05
C PRO A 221 -12.82 12.75 7.12
N GLU A 222 -12.44 13.99 6.81
CA GLU A 222 -13.39 15.12 6.77
C GLU A 222 -14.61 14.81 5.87
N GLN A 223 -14.44 13.88 4.95
CA GLN A 223 -15.44 12.99 4.32
C GLN A 223 -14.69 11.74 3.85
N LYS A 224 -15.36 10.56 3.80
CA LYS A 224 -14.77 9.30 3.29
C LYS A 224 -14.27 9.44 1.85
N THR A 225 -14.86 10.35 1.11
CA THR A 225 -14.36 10.87 -0.17
C THR A 225 -13.87 12.30 0.07
N GLY A 226 -12.62 12.61 -0.25
CA GLY A 226 -12.06 13.94 -0.01
C GLY A 226 -12.89 15.01 -0.75
N HIS A 227 -13.16 16.15 -0.11
CA HIS A 227 -13.88 17.33 -0.69
C HIS A 227 -13.32 17.83 -2.04
N ARG A 228 -12.23 17.24 -2.51
CA ARG A 228 -11.51 17.65 -3.72
C ARG A 228 -11.56 16.62 -4.84
N ILE A 229 -12.29 15.51 -4.64
CA ILE A 229 -12.50 14.53 -5.68
C ILE A 229 -13.87 14.80 -6.31
N LYS A 230 -13.88 15.17 -7.58
CA LYS A 230 -15.10 15.22 -8.40
C LYS A 230 -15.43 13.78 -8.77
N GLU A 231 -16.54 13.27 -8.27
CA GLU A 231 -17.00 11.93 -8.55
C GLU A 231 -18.07 11.96 -9.65
N GLU A 232 -17.98 11.04 -10.60
CA GLU A 232 -18.94 10.85 -11.68
C GLU A 232 -19.26 9.37 -11.86
N LEU A 233 -20.54 9.06 -12.10
CA LEU A 233 -21.06 7.72 -12.32
C LEU A 233 -21.73 7.62 -13.68
N PHE A 234 -21.34 6.65 -14.48
CA PHE A 234 -21.98 6.30 -15.74
C PHE A 234 -22.60 4.91 -15.66
N TYR A 235 -23.67 4.69 -16.42
CA TYR A 235 -24.33 3.38 -16.57
C TYR A 235 -24.17 2.83 -17.99
N PRO A 236 -22.96 2.48 -18.41
CA PRO A 236 -22.77 1.88 -19.73
C PRO A 236 -23.25 0.43 -19.76
N SER A 237 -23.71 -0.04 -20.92
CA SER A 237 -23.77 -1.47 -21.19
C SER A 237 -22.36 -2.08 -21.16
N ASN A 238 -22.26 -3.41 -20.97
CA ASN A 238 -20.97 -4.09 -21.02
C ASN A 238 -20.24 -3.86 -22.36
N GLU A 239 -20.97 -3.70 -23.46
CA GLU A 239 -20.44 -3.45 -24.81
C GLU A 239 -19.93 -2.02 -24.97
N ASP A 240 -20.56 -1.05 -24.29
CA ASP A 240 -20.21 0.38 -24.39
C ASP A 240 -19.03 0.77 -23.47
N LYS A 241 -18.64 -0.07 -22.52
CA LYS A 241 -17.58 0.29 -21.53
C LYS A 241 -16.25 0.68 -22.18
N ILE A 242 -15.79 -0.08 -23.18
CA ILE A 242 -14.52 0.24 -23.87
C ILE A 242 -14.69 1.49 -24.75
N PRO A 243 -15.72 1.60 -25.62
CA PRO A 243 -15.98 2.84 -26.35
C PRO A 243 -16.05 4.07 -25.45
N LEU A 244 -16.80 3.98 -24.34
CA LEU A 244 -16.95 5.09 -23.39
C LEU A 244 -15.63 5.44 -22.70
N LEU A 245 -14.82 4.44 -22.30
CA LEU A 245 -13.50 4.71 -21.72
C LEU A 245 -12.62 5.48 -22.70
N LEU A 246 -12.54 5.06 -23.95
CA LEU A 246 -11.73 5.72 -24.98
C LEU A 246 -12.24 7.14 -25.25
N THR A 247 -13.57 7.33 -25.35
CA THR A 247 -14.19 8.65 -25.52
C THR A 247 -13.82 9.59 -24.36
N LEU A 248 -13.97 9.13 -23.11
CA LEU A 248 -13.63 9.93 -21.94
C LEU A 248 -12.13 10.20 -21.82
N MET A 249 -11.26 9.30 -22.29
CA MET A 249 -9.82 9.55 -22.35
C MET A 249 -9.46 10.67 -23.33
N GLU A 250 -10.20 10.81 -24.45
CA GLU A 250 -10.02 11.92 -25.39
C GLU A 250 -10.63 13.23 -24.85
N GLU A 251 -11.78 13.18 -24.17
CA GLU A 251 -12.47 14.37 -23.65
C GLU A 251 -11.78 14.98 -22.44
N GLU A 252 -11.41 14.15 -21.43
CA GLU A 252 -10.84 14.58 -20.17
C GLU A 252 -9.31 14.79 -20.24
N TRP A 253 -8.66 14.19 -21.22
CA TRP A 253 -7.20 14.24 -21.45
C TRP A 253 -6.37 14.14 -20.16
N PRO A 254 -6.49 13.03 -19.40
CA PRO A 254 -5.86 12.91 -18.09
C PRO A 254 -4.33 12.91 -18.18
N GLU A 255 -3.68 13.80 -17.42
CA GLU A 255 -2.21 13.84 -17.38
C GLU A 255 -1.62 12.59 -16.75
N ARG A 256 -2.26 12.08 -15.67
CA ARG A 256 -1.90 10.83 -14.98
C ARG A 256 -3.16 10.12 -14.53
N CYS A 257 -3.33 8.90 -15.01
CA CYS A 257 -4.56 8.14 -14.81
C CYS A 257 -4.31 6.73 -14.29
N ILE A 258 -5.18 6.26 -13.41
CA ILE A 258 -5.26 4.83 -13.05
C ILE A 258 -6.62 4.30 -13.45
N VAL A 259 -6.64 3.19 -14.20
CA VAL A 259 -7.85 2.46 -14.57
C VAL A 259 -7.90 1.15 -13.77
N PHE A 260 -8.92 1.01 -12.94
CA PHE A 260 -9.15 -0.19 -12.13
C PHE A 260 -10.14 -1.14 -12.78
N ALA A 261 -9.81 -2.44 -12.79
CA ALA A 261 -10.71 -3.51 -13.12
C ALA A 261 -10.56 -4.69 -12.15
N ASN A 262 -11.64 -5.44 -11.93
CA ASN A 262 -11.70 -6.50 -10.92
C ASN A 262 -10.88 -7.74 -11.28
N THR A 263 -10.65 -8.01 -12.57
CA THR A 263 -9.93 -9.20 -13.03
C THR A 263 -8.68 -8.88 -13.85
N LYS A 264 -7.67 -9.75 -13.74
CA LYS A 264 -6.44 -9.65 -14.55
C LYS A 264 -6.73 -9.64 -16.04
N HIS A 265 -7.67 -10.49 -16.48
CA HIS A 265 -8.06 -10.61 -17.89
C HIS A 265 -8.66 -9.29 -18.40
N LYS A 266 -9.54 -8.65 -17.61
CA LYS A 266 -10.12 -7.37 -17.97
C LYS A 266 -9.05 -6.27 -17.99
N CYS A 267 -8.10 -6.27 -17.07
CA CYS A 267 -6.96 -5.36 -17.12
C CYS A 267 -6.11 -5.54 -18.40
N GLU A 268 -5.85 -6.80 -18.82
CA GLU A 268 -5.12 -7.10 -20.06
C GLU A 268 -5.89 -6.59 -21.29
N GLU A 269 -7.20 -6.75 -21.30
CA GLU A 269 -8.08 -6.27 -22.36
C GLU A 269 -8.06 -4.74 -22.47
N ILE A 270 -8.30 -4.03 -21.37
CA ILE A 270 -8.26 -2.55 -21.29
C ILE A 270 -6.90 -2.02 -21.73
N TRP A 271 -5.82 -2.60 -21.19
CA TRP A 271 -4.46 -2.25 -21.59
C TRP A 271 -4.26 -2.42 -23.10
N GLY A 272 -4.77 -3.51 -23.67
CA GLY A 272 -4.66 -3.80 -25.08
C GLY A 272 -5.33 -2.74 -25.96
N TYR A 273 -6.49 -2.25 -25.58
CA TYR A 273 -7.20 -1.19 -26.30
C TYR A 273 -6.49 0.16 -26.17
N LEU A 274 -6.16 0.58 -24.95
CA LEU A 274 -5.46 1.84 -24.70
C LEU A 274 -4.09 1.90 -25.39
N ALA A 275 -3.35 0.79 -25.40
CA ALA A 275 -2.07 0.72 -26.10
C ALA A 275 -2.22 0.76 -27.63
N ALA A 276 -3.30 0.14 -28.18
CA ALA A 276 -3.61 0.17 -29.60
C ALA A 276 -4.09 1.55 -30.07
N ASP A 277 -4.72 2.30 -29.16
CA ASP A 277 -5.16 3.68 -29.35
C ASP A 277 -4.02 4.71 -29.24
N GLY A 278 -2.81 4.27 -28.90
CA GLY A 278 -1.61 5.10 -28.87
C GLY A 278 -1.24 5.68 -27.52
N HIS A 279 -1.94 5.33 -26.43
CA HIS A 279 -1.64 5.80 -25.11
C HIS A 279 -0.36 5.16 -24.53
N ARG A 280 0.39 5.90 -23.72
CA ARG A 280 1.54 5.40 -22.96
C ARG A 280 1.04 4.69 -21.70
N VAL A 281 0.68 3.41 -21.82
CA VAL A 281 -0.03 2.64 -20.79
C VAL A 281 0.80 1.49 -20.23
N GLY A 282 0.83 1.37 -18.90
CA GLY A 282 1.41 0.25 -18.18
C GLY A 282 0.34 -0.70 -17.63
N LEU A 283 0.63 -2.01 -17.63
CA LEU A 283 -0.24 -3.02 -17.03
C LEU A 283 0.35 -3.51 -15.71
N LEU A 284 -0.43 -3.42 -14.64
CA LEU A 284 -0.03 -3.77 -13.28
C LEU A 284 -1.00 -4.81 -12.70
N THR A 285 -0.65 -6.09 -12.84
CA THR A 285 -1.41 -7.23 -12.29
C THR A 285 -0.51 -8.10 -11.43
N GLY A 286 -1.11 -9.05 -10.68
CA GLY A 286 -0.35 -9.98 -9.84
C GLY A 286 0.66 -10.86 -10.58
N ASP A 287 0.52 -11.02 -11.90
CA ASP A 287 1.41 -11.84 -12.72
C ASP A 287 2.66 -11.08 -13.22
N VAL A 288 2.71 -9.77 -12.99
CA VAL A 288 3.86 -8.94 -13.36
C VAL A 288 5.03 -9.21 -12.41
N ALA A 289 6.18 -9.62 -12.99
CA ALA A 289 7.39 -9.86 -12.19
C ALA A 289 7.81 -8.61 -11.41
N GLN A 290 8.27 -8.79 -10.17
CA GLN A 290 8.56 -7.71 -9.22
C GLN A 290 9.45 -6.59 -9.79
N LYS A 291 10.53 -6.98 -10.48
CA LYS A 291 11.44 -6.01 -11.10
C LYS A 291 10.74 -5.13 -12.15
N LYS A 292 9.87 -5.75 -12.96
CA LYS A 292 9.10 -5.03 -13.96
C LYS A 292 8.06 -4.12 -13.31
N ARG A 293 7.45 -4.55 -12.20
CA ARG A 293 6.48 -3.78 -11.43
C ARG A 293 7.09 -2.48 -10.88
N LEU A 294 8.25 -2.58 -10.22
CA LEU A 294 8.99 -1.39 -9.75
C LEU A 294 9.40 -0.47 -10.89
N SER A 295 9.79 -1.04 -12.05
CA SER A 295 10.10 -0.25 -13.24
C SER A 295 8.88 0.48 -13.80
N LEU A 296 7.70 -0.17 -13.86
CA LEU A 296 6.46 0.45 -14.32
C LEU A 296 6.03 1.61 -13.41
N LEU A 297 6.12 1.41 -12.09
CA LEU A 297 5.83 2.47 -11.12
C LEU A 297 6.77 3.66 -11.28
N LYS A 298 8.06 3.39 -11.44
CA LYS A 298 9.04 4.45 -11.68
C LYS A 298 8.73 5.21 -12.97
N GLN A 299 8.47 4.50 -14.08
CA GLN A 299 8.10 5.11 -15.36
C GLN A 299 6.83 5.97 -15.24
N PHE A 300 5.84 5.52 -14.47
CA PHE A 300 4.62 6.29 -14.21
C PHE A 300 4.91 7.55 -13.38
N THR A 301 5.73 7.42 -12.33
CA THR A 301 6.14 8.58 -11.50
C THR A 301 6.98 9.59 -12.30
N ASP A 302 7.88 9.11 -13.16
CA ASP A 302 8.74 9.95 -13.99
C ASP A 302 8.00 10.55 -15.21
N GLY A 303 6.71 10.21 -15.44
CA GLY A 303 5.90 10.72 -16.57
C GLY A 303 6.21 10.05 -17.91
N GLU A 304 6.90 8.91 -17.90
CA GLU A 304 7.11 8.08 -19.11
C GLU A 304 5.84 7.29 -19.49
N LEU A 305 4.96 7.03 -18.52
CA LEU A 305 3.63 6.45 -18.70
C LEU A 305 2.59 7.44 -18.18
N ASP A 306 1.48 7.57 -18.92
CA ASP A 306 0.34 8.42 -18.55
C ASP A 306 -0.74 7.61 -17.82
N ILE A 307 -0.87 6.32 -18.16
CA ILE A 307 -1.94 5.46 -17.68
C ILE A 307 -1.37 4.19 -17.05
N LEU A 308 -1.90 3.81 -15.88
CA LEU A 308 -1.74 2.48 -15.31
C LEU A 308 -3.08 1.76 -15.30
N VAL A 309 -3.13 0.55 -15.87
CA VAL A 309 -4.26 -0.35 -15.74
C VAL A 309 -3.93 -1.39 -14.66
N ALA A 310 -4.76 -1.49 -13.62
CA ALA A 310 -4.43 -2.29 -12.45
C ALA A 310 -5.62 -3.03 -11.85
N THR A 311 -5.35 -4.15 -11.19
CA THR A 311 -6.27 -4.76 -10.21
C THR A 311 -6.01 -4.17 -8.82
N ASP A 312 -7.00 -4.21 -7.92
CA ASP A 312 -6.84 -3.76 -6.53
C ASP A 312 -5.64 -4.39 -5.85
N VAL A 313 -5.53 -5.71 -5.92
CA VAL A 313 -4.41 -6.46 -5.32
C VAL A 313 -3.06 -5.95 -5.81
N ALA A 314 -2.98 -5.53 -7.06
CA ALA A 314 -1.73 -5.03 -7.63
C ALA A 314 -1.46 -3.56 -7.30
N ALA A 315 -2.48 -2.72 -7.19
CA ALA A 315 -2.35 -1.29 -6.95
C ALA A 315 -2.29 -0.91 -5.48
N ARG A 316 -2.79 -1.77 -4.59
CA ARG A 316 -2.78 -1.51 -3.16
C ARG A 316 -1.36 -1.50 -2.59
N GLY A 317 -1.10 -0.65 -1.59
CA GLY A 317 0.23 -0.47 -0.99
C GLY A 317 1.23 0.26 -1.89
N LEU A 318 0.78 0.78 -3.06
CA LEU A 318 1.60 1.62 -3.91
C LEU A 318 1.33 3.09 -3.56
N HIS A 319 2.39 3.80 -3.22
CA HIS A 319 2.32 5.25 -3.17
C HIS A 319 2.49 5.77 -4.59
N ILE A 320 1.37 6.04 -5.23
CA ILE A 320 1.33 6.71 -6.52
C ILE A 320 0.88 8.14 -6.22
N SER A 321 1.76 9.10 -6.41
CA SER A 321 1.48 10.54 -6.27
C SER A 321 1.02 11.13 -7.60
N ASP A 322 0.40 12.30 -7.52
CA ASP A 322 0.07 13.15 -8.67
C ASP A 322 -0.89 12.49 -9.68
N VAL A 323 -1.78 11.60 -9.23
CA VAL A 323 -2.83 11.01 -10.05
C VAL A 323 -3.96 12.03 -10.20
N THR A 324 -4.25 12.44 -11.42
CA THR A 324 -5.32 13.39 -11.73
C THR A 324 -6.67 12.69 -11.85
N HIS A 325 -6.69 11.48 -12.45
CA HIS A 325 -7.92 10.74 -12.72
C HIS A 325 -7.85 9.29 -12.26
N VAL A 326 -8.93 8.82 -11.68
CA VAL A 326 -9.16 7.41 -11.36
C VAL A 326 -10.41 6.94 -12.11
N PHE A 327 -10.25 5.92 -12.94
CA PHE A 327 -11.37 5.24 -13.57
C PHE A 327 -11.64 3.92 -12.84
N ASN A 328 -12.82 3.75 -12.28
CA ASN A 328 -13.35 2.46 -11.85
C ASN A 328 -14.08 1.83 -13.03
N PHE A 329 -13.32 1.21 -13.93
CA PHE A 329 -13.90 0.50 -15.09
C PHE A 329 -14.86 -0.60 -14.66
N ASP A 330 -14.56 -1.28 -13.56
CA ASP A 330 -15.47 -2.14 -12.81
C ASP A 330 -15.65 -1.55 -11.41
N LEU A 331 -16.89 -1.42 -10.91
CA LEU A 331 -17.10 -1.13 -9.49
C LEU A 331 -16.49 -2.27 -8.65
N PRO A 332 -15.78 -1.96 -7.56
CA PRO A 332 -15.18 -2.99 -6.73
C PRO A 332 -16.22 -3.85 -6.02
N ASP A 333 -15.84 -5.11 -5.72
CA ASP A 333 -16.71 -6.02 -4.97
C ASP A 333 -16.76 -5.65 -3.48
N ASP A 334 -15.70 -5.02 -2.97
CA ASP A 334 -15.62 -4.51 -1.60
C ASP A 334 -15.75 -2.98 -1.61
N ARG A 335 -16.71 -2.48 -0.80
CA ARG A 335 -16.98 -1.04 -0.67
C ARG A 335 -15.79 -0.24 -0.16
N GLU A 336 -14.92 -0.84 0.65
CA GLU A 336 -13.70 -0.20 1.16
C GLU A 336 -12.70 0.03 0.03
N ASP A 337 -12.66 -0.86 -0.96
CA ASP A 337 -11.80 -0.73 -2.12
C ASP A 337 -12.14 0.48 -2.98
N TYR A 338 -13.42 0.89 -3.04
CA TYR A 338 -13.81 2.11 -3.72
C TYR A 338 -13.06 3.33 -3.17
N VAL A 339 -13.06 3.51 -1.86
CA VAL A 339 -12.35 4.63 -1.21
C VAL A 339 -10.84 4.52 -1.40
N HIS A 340 -10.28 3.30 -1.35
CA HIS A 340 -8.86 3.06 -1.61
C HIS A 340 -8.45 3.39 -3.05
N ARG A 341 -9.32 3.13 -4.04
CA ARG A 341 -9.09 3.46 -5.45
C ARG A 341 -9.14 4.97 -5.68
N ILE A 342 -10.25 5.63 -5.30
CA ILE A 342 -10.40 7.06 -5.52
C ILE A 342 -9.40 7.88 -4.71
N GLY A 343 -8.99 7.39 -3.53
CA GLY A 343 -7.92 7.98 -2.72
C GLY A 343 -6.52 7.93 -3.37
N ARG A 344 -6.38 7.48 -4.63
CA ARG A 344 -5.16 7.66 -5.43
C ARG A 344 -5.08 9.07 -6.01
N THR A 345 -6.20 9.76 -6.19
CA THR A 345 -6.27 11.16 -6.62
C THR A 345 -6.68 12.08 -5.47
N GLY A 346 -6.70 13.38 -5.68
CA GLY A 346 -7.12 14.39 -4.69
C GLY A 346 -6.22 14.51 -3.46
N ARG A 347 -4.93 14.18 -3.57
CA ARG A 347 -3.95 14.20 -2.47
C ARG A 347 -3.23 15.53 -2.35
N ALA A 348 -2.65 15.79 -1.16
CA ALA A 348 -1.78 16.94 -0.88
C ALA A 348 -2.41 18.30 -1.19
N GLY A 349 -3.74 18.39 -1.21
CA GLY A 349 -4.41 19.66 -1.46
C GLY A 349 -4.80 19.91 -2.91
N GLU A 350 -4.53 18.99 -3.83
CA GLU A 350 -4.95 19.06 -5.23
C GLU A 350 -6.34 18.48 -5.45
N SER A 351 -7.02 18.91 -6.53
CA SER A 351 -8.29 18.35 -6.96
C SER A 351 -8.05 17.11 -7.81
N GLY A 352 -8.96 16.14 -7.75
CA GLY A 352 -8.93 14.94 -8.56
C GLY A 352 -10.29 14.60 -9.15
N VAL A 353 -10.31 13.71 -10.14
CA VAL A 353 -11.52 13.22 -10.78
C VAL A 353 -11.60 11.71 -10.61
N SER A 354 -12.76 11.20 -10.22
CA SER A 354 -13.08 9.77 -10.16
C SER A 354 -14.28 9.47 -11.05
N ILE A 355 -14.09 8.62 -12.04
CA ILE A 355 -15.13 8.21 -12.99
C ILE A 355 -15.42 6.72 -12.78
N SER A 356 -16.67 6.37 -12.55
CA SER A 356 -17.10 5.01 -12.24
C SER A 356 -18.14 4.48 -13.23
N PHE A 357 -17.98 3.21 -13.64
CA PHE A 357 -18.91 2.53 -14.53
C PHE A 357 -19.72 1.48 -13.78
N ALA A 358 -21.02 1.72 -13.64
CA ALA A 358 -21.99 0.79 -13.07
C ALA A 358 -22.70 0.02 -14.21
N CYS A 359 -22.01 -0.95 -14.79
CA CYS A 359 -22.58 -1.82 -15.83
C CYS A 359 -23.46 -2.91 -15.23
N GLU A 360 -24.12 -3.71 -16.08
CA GLU A 360 -25.03 -4.78 -15.67
C GLU A 360 -24.41 -5.78 -14.68
N GLU A 361 -23.10 -6.01 -14.81
CA GLU A 361 -22.39 -6.98 -13.97
C GLU A 361 -22.10 -6.45 -12.57
N TYR A 362 -21.77 -5.16 -12.45
CA TYR A 362 -21.26 -4.57 -11.19
C TYR A 362 -22.17 -3.50 -10.56
N ALA A 363 -23.28 -3.11 -11.20
CA ALA A 363 -24.20 -2.11 -10.64
C ALA A 363 -24.77 -2.50 -9.26
N MET A 364 -24.83 -3.81 -8.98
CA MET A 364 -25.32 -4.32 -7.68
C MET A 364 -24.41 -3.94 -6.51
N ASN A 365 -23.15 -3.58 -6.76
CA ASN A 365 -22.19 -3.17 -5.72
C ASN A 365 -22.40 -1.70 -5.31
N LEU A 366 -23.04 -0.89 -6.16
CA LEU A 366 -23.21 0.56 -5.95
C LEU A 366 -23.91 0.92 -4.63
N PRO A 367 -25.04 0.31 -4.25
CA PRO A 367 -25.73 0.68 -3.01
C PRO A 367 -24.85 0.52 -1.76
N ALA A 368 -24.04 -0.55 -1.69
CA ALA A 368 -23.13 -0.78 -0.57
C ALA A 368 -21.98 0.23 -0.55
N ILE A 369 -21.53 0.69 -1.72
CA ILE A 369 -20.49 1.71 -1.86
C ILE A 369 -21.06 3.06 -1.38
N GLU A 370 -22.23 3.48 -1.89
CA GLU A 370 -22.88 4.77 -1.52
C GLU A 370 -23.24 4.83 -0.03
N GLU A 371 -23.74 3.72 0.53
CA GLU A 371 -23.96 3.61 1.98
C GLU A 371 -22.66 3.81 2.76
N TYR A 372 -21.57 3.23 2.28
CA TYR A 372 -20.26 3.32 2.95
C TYR A 372 -19.65 4.71 2.87
N ILE A 373 -19.72 5.38 1.71
CA ILE A 373 -19.18 6.73 1.54
C ILE A 373 -20.12 7.82 2.12
N GLY A 374 -21.40 7.49 2.34
CA GLY A 374 -22.38 8.35 2.98
C GLY A 374 -23.07 9.34 2.05
N HIS A 375 -22.93 9.19 0.73
CA HIS A 375 -23.61 10.00 -0.28
C HIS A 375 -23.80 9.23 -1.58
N SER A 376 -24.71 9.69 -2.44
CA SER A 376 -24.86 9.15 -3.79
C SER A 376 -23.85 9.78 -4.74
N ILE A 377 -23.25 8.95 -5.61
CA ILE A 377 -22.31 9.42 -6.62
C ILE A 377 -23.09 10.12 -7.74
N PRO A 378 -22.72 11.36 -8.11
CA PRO A 378 -23.41 12.09 -9.17
C PRO A 378 -23.43 11.31 -10.50
N VAL A 379 -24.63 11.16 -11.06
CA VAL A 379 -24.81 10.40 -12.32
C VAL A 379 -24.60 11.34 -13.50
N SER A 380 -23.68 10.95 -14.38
CA SER A 380 -23.45 11.60 -15.68
C SER A 380 -24.06 10.75 -16.80
N GLN A 381 -24.53 11.41 -17.86
CA GLN A 381 -25.12 10.76 -19.02
C GLN A 381 -24.14 10.80 -20.18
N TYR A 382 -24.19 9.80 -21.04
CA TYR A 382 -23.50 9.76 -22.33
C TYR A 382 -24.49 9.43 -23.44
N ASP A 383 -24.23 9.88 -24.66
CA ASP A 383 -24.98 9.47 -25.84
C ASP A 383 -24.26 8.29 -26.50
N PRO A 384 -24.86 7.09 -26.57
CA PRO A 384 -24.25 5.94 -27.24
C PRO A 384 -23.85 6.22 -28.68
N ASN A 385 -24.51 7.17 -29.38
CA ASN A 385 -24.16 7.53 -30.77
C ASN A 385 -22.93 8.46 -30.86
N SER A 386 -22.51 9.09 -29.74
CA SER A 386 -21.31 9.93 -29.72
C SER A 386 -20.05 9.17 -29.33
N LEU A 387 -20.18 7.90 -28.95
CA LEU A 387 -19.03 7.07 -28.64
C LEU A 387 -18.11 6.82 -29.82
N ILE A 388 -16.82 6.67 -29.59
CA ILE A 388 -15.85 6.29 -30.62
C ILE A 388 -16.31 5.02 -31.30
N SER A 389 -16.49 5.10 -32.62
CA SER A 389 -16.94 3.98 -33.45
C SER A 389 -15.80 3.18 -34.10
N ASP A 390 -14.66 3.82 -34.37
CA ASP A 390 -13.47 3.16 -34.93
C ASP A 390 -12.55 2.69 -33.81
N ILE A 391 -12.97 1.61 -33.12
CA ILE A 391 -12.23 1.04 -32.00
C ILE A 391 -11.06 0.23 -32.55
N PRO A 392 -9.81 0.54 -32.15
CA PRO A 392 -8.63 -0.19 -32.59
C PRO A 392 -8.65 -1.64 -32.10
N LYS A 393 -8.07 -2.56 -32.89
CA LYS A 393 -7.91 -3.95 -32.43
C LYS A 393 -6.93 -3.99 -31.26
N PRO A 394 -7.31 -4.58 -30.10
CA PRO A 394 -6.48 -4.56 -28.91
C PRO A 394 -5.17 -5.33 -29.12
N TYR A 395 -4.08 -4.81 -28.59
CA TYR A 395 -2.84 -5.57 -28.50
C TYR A 395 -3.01 -6.74 -27.52
N ARG A 396 -2.37 -7.86 -27.84
CA ARG A 396 -2.38 -9.04 -26.97
C ARG A 396 -0.99 -9.29 -26.41
N LEU A 397 -0.90 -9.53 -25.10
CA LEU A 397 0.35 -9.96 -24.51
C LEU A 397 0.78 -11.30 -25.07
N LYS A 398 2.03 -11.39 -25.57
CA LYS A 398 2.63 -12.66 -25.95
C LYS A 398 2.82 -13.49 -24.68
N ARG A 399 1.97 -14.49 -24.45
CA ARG A 399 2.18 -15.48 -23.40
C ARG A 399 3.35 -16.38 -23.80
N ASN A 400 4.46 -16.34 -23.06
CA ASN A 400 5.51 -17.36 -23.22
C ASN A 400 4.92 -18.72 -22.82
N PRO A 401 5.02 -19.76 -23.66
CA PRO A 401 4.46 -21.07 -23.35
C PRO A 401 5.42 -21.87 -22.45
N THR A 402 5.69 -21.41 -21.27
CA THR A 402 6.53 -22.14 -20.29
C THR A 402 5.89 -22.09 -18.92
N SER A 403 4.91 -22.93 -18.69
CA SER A 403 4.60 -23.65 -17.44
C SER A 403 3.36 -24.55 -17.58
N GLN A 404 3.32 -25.40 -18.59
CA GLN A 404 2.41 -26.54 -18.51
C GLN A 404 3.14 -27.70 -17.85
N THR A 405 2.84 -27.90 -16.56
CA THR A 405 2.64 -29.17 -15.87
C THR A 405 3.32 -30.42 -16.46
N ARG A 406 4.50 -30.72 -15.98
CA ARG A 406 4.93 -32.11 -15.84
C ARG A 406 4.32 -32.70 -14.56
N ASN A 407 3.19 -33.39 -14.71
CA ASN A 407 2.76 -34.39 -13.74
C ASN A 407 1.70 -35.29 -14.38
N THR A 408 2.12 -36.40 -14.94
CA THR A 408 1.41 -37.68 -14.90
C THR A 408 2.33 -38.76 -15.45
N THR A 409 3.23 -39.23 -14.62
CA THR A 409 3.84 -40.56 -14.84
C THR A 409 3.02 -41.56 -14.05
N THR A 410 2.05 -42.16 -14.71
CA THR A 410 1.34 -43.33 -14.23
C THR A 410 2.34 -44.51 -14.16
N ARG A 411 2.77 -44.85 -12.96
CA ARG A 411 3.44 -46.14 -12.69
C ARG A 411 2.40 -47.25 -12.83
N LYS A 412 2.43 -47.98 -13.97
CA LYS A 412 1.79 -49.30 -14.11
C LYS A 412 2.53 -50.28 -13.23
N THR A 413 1.97 -50.72 -12.11
CA THR A 413 2.39 -51.84 -11.33
C THR A 413 1.91 -53.13 -11.98
N ASN A 414 2.81 -53.88 -12.58
CA ASN A 414 2.58 -55.24 -13.06
C ASN A 414 2.50 -56.19 -11.85
N TYR A 415 1.30 -56.65 -11.52
CA TYR A 415 1.11 -57.83 -10.68
C TYR A 415 1.33 -59.08 -11.53
N ARG A 416 2.46 -59.75 -11.34
CA ARG A 416 2.71 -61.13 -11.80
C ARG A 416 2.16 -62.07 -10.74
N ARG A 417 1.06 -62.78 -11.06
CA ARG A 417 0.65 -64.01 -10.36
C ARG A 417 1.70 -65.10 -10.66
N LYS A 418 2.24 -65.72 -9.64
CA LYS A 418 2.87 -67.09 -9.68
C LYS A 418 1.89 -68.06 -9.06
N ASN A 419 1.69 -69.13 -9.81
CA ASN A 419 1.08 -70.38 -9.32
C ASN A 419 1.90 -71.02 -8.20
#